data_bb9c80cb9868dd90119be0ebf03c4be2
#
_entry.id   bb9c80cb9868dd90119be0ebf03c4be2
#
_cell.length_a   1.000
_cell.length_b   1.000
_cell.length_c   1.000
_cell.angle_alpha   90.00
_cell.angle_beta   90.00
_cell.angle_gamma   90.00
#
_symmetry.space_group_name_H-M   'P 1'
#
loop_
_entity.id
_entity.type
_entity.pdbx_description
1 polymer ?
#
loop_
_entity_poly.entity_id
_entity_poly.type
_entity_poly.pdbx_seq_one_letter_code
_entity_poly.pdbx_strand_id
1 'polypeptide(L)'
;MSLTKTVLSLAAVALALVAAAVSQTPAAPKHHVVFQLTEAEGPAWGSLGLHVINMRKAFEKDGGSEVEVVFFGAGLNMLRKTNTAYEERLKGLVDSGVTLSACQNAMRMMNVKTEDLFPFASQVDSGVAELARKQEAGWAYIH
;
A
#
# COMPACT_ATOMS: atom_id res chain seq x y z
N MET A 1 28.71 33.54 47.87
CA MET A 1 28.69 32.94 46.53
C MET A 1 27.55 31.93 46.48
N SER A 2 26.78 32.24 45.94
CA SER A 2 25.42 32.45 45.47
C SER A 2 24.80 31.10 44.99
N LEU A 3 23.84 30.57 45.81
CA LEU A 3 22.96 29.44 45.46
C LEU A 3 22.20 29.66 44.13
N THR A 4 22.06 30.88 43.68
CA THR A 4 21.34 31.26 42.45
C THR A 4 22.03 30.84 41.18
N LYS A 5 23.35 30.66 41.12
CA LYS A 5 24.08 30.22 39.92
C LYS A 5 23.97 28.72 39.66
N THR A 6 23.76 27.91 40.72
CA THR A 6 23.65 26.48 40.61
C THR A 6 22.26 26.03 40.08
N VAL A 7 21.21 26.79 40.40
CA VAL A 7 19.84 26.49 39.99
C VAL A 7 19.62 26.78 38.50
N LEU A 8 20.26 27.82 37.93
CA LEU A 8 20.17 28.14 36.51
C LEU A 8 20.86 27.08 35.62
N SER A 9 21.94 26.47 36.11
CA SER A 9 22.64 25.43 35.34
C SER A 9 21.87 24.12 35.24
N LEU A 10 21.11 23.76 36.27
CA LEU A 10 20.27 22.54 36.27
C LEU A 10 19.03 22.68 35.38
N ALA A 11 18.45 23.89 35.30
CA ALA A 11 17.30 24.16 34.43
C ALA A 11 17.66 24.10 32.92
N ALA A 12 18.87 24.55 32.55
CA ALA A 12 19.34 24.52 31.18
C ALA A 12 19.63 23.11 30.70
N VAL A 13 20.10 22.20 31.55
CA VAL A 13 20.34 20.78 31.20
C VAL A 13 19.02 20.00 31.06
N ALA A 14 18.01 20.31 31.87
CA ALA A 14 16.69 19.66 31.77
C ALA A 14 15.96 20.03 30.45
N LEU A 15 16.11 21.28 29.98
CA LEU A 15 15.48 21.72 28.73
C LEU A 15 16.12 21.11 27.47
N ALA A 16 17.42 20.79 27.54
CA ALA A 16 18.13 20.15 26.43
C ALA A 16 17.77 18.67 26.25
N LEU A 17 17.31 17.97 27.30
CA LEU A 17 16.92 16.55 27.25
C LEU A 17 15.50 16.33 26.71
N VAL A 18 14.63 17.34 26.75
CA VAL A 18 13.26 17.25 26.21
C VAL A 18 13.22 17.44 24.67
N ALA A 19 14.23 18.13 24.11
CA ALA A 19 14.30 18.38 22.67
C ALA A 19 14.76 17.18 21.83
N ALA A 20 15.18 16.06 22.45
CA ALA A 20 15.69 14.88 21.75
C ALA A 20 14.63 13.79 21.47
N ALA A 21 13.38 14.01 21.82
CA ALA A 21 12.27 13.20 21.33
C ALA A 21 11.90 13.63 19.90
N VAL A 22 12.87 13.56 18.99
CA VAL A 22 12.62 13.70 17.56
C VAL A 22 11.74 12.52 17.17
N SER A 23 10.50 12.83 16.84
CA SER A 23 9.57 11.89 16.18
C SER A 23 10.31 11.29 14.97
N GLN A 24 10.77 10.06 15.09
CA GLN A 24 11.34 9.33 13.96
C GLN A 24 10.19 9.00 13.02
N THR A 25 9.98 9.86 12.04
CA THR A 25 9.13 9.51 10.90
C THR A 25 9.71 8.22 10.29
N PRO A 26 8.90 7.16 10.14
CA PRO A 26 9.39 5.95 9.48
C PRO A 26 10.03 6.31 8.16
N ALA A 27 11.21 5.76 7.87
CA ALA A 27 11.86 5.97 6.59
C ALA A 27 10.92 5.53 5.46
N ALA A 28 10.85 6.32 4.38
CA ALA A 28 10.06 5.95 3.21
C ALA A 28 10.55 4.59 2.67
N PRO A 29 9.64 3.73 2.20
CA PRO A 29 10.02 2.43 1.64
C PRO A 29 10.96 2.62 0.44
N LYS A 30 11.96 1.74 0.31
CA LYS A 30 12.93 1.82 -0.80
C LYS A 30 12.40 1.30 -2.12
N HIS A 31 11.44 0.39 -2.07
CA HIS A 31 10.89 -0.27 -3.25
C HIS A 31 9.44 0.15 -3.44
N HIS A 32 9.12 0.54 -4.68
CA HIS A 32 7.75 0.86 -5.09
C HIS A 32 7.38 -0.07 -6.23
N VAL A 33 6.32 -0.86 -6.05
CA VAL A 33 5.94 -1.91 -7.00
C VAL A 33 4.47 -1.84 -7.31
N VAL A 34 4.13 -1.80 -8.59
CA VAL A 34 2.76 -1.91 -9.08
C VAL A 34 2.56 -3.23 -9.81
N PHE A 35 1.56 -3.99 -9.38
CA PHE A 35 1.10 -5.21 -10.04
C PHE A 35 -0.11 -4.92 -10.90
N GLN A 36 -0.21 -5.63 -12.02
CA GLN A 36 -1.40 -5.69 -12.83
C GLN A 36 -2.13 -7.02 -12.62
N LEU A 37 -3.45 -6.99 -12.57
CA LEU A 37 -4.29 -8.19 -12.68
C LEU A 37 -5.42 -7.94 -13.68
N THR A 38 -5.38 -8.63 -14.81
CA THR A 38 -6.38 -8.53 -15.90
C THR A 38 -7.08 -9.84 -16.20
N GLU A 39 -6.51 -10.94 -15.76
CA GLU A 39 -6.98 -12.30 -16.07
C GLU A 39 -8.30 -12.60 -15.37
N ALA A 40 -9.10 -13.45 -16.01
CA ALA A 40 -10.25 -14.07 -15.37
C ALA A 40 -9.81 -15.01 -14.24
N GLU A 41 -10.77 -15.43 -13.41
CA GLU A 41 -10.51 -16.38 -12.33
C GLU A 41 -9.71 -17.59 -12.81
N GLY A 42 -8.64 -17.89 -12.10
CA GLY A 42 -7.71 -18.93 -12.45
C GLY A 42 -6.41 -18.88 -11.63
N PRO A 43 -5.32 -19.50 -12.12
CA PRO A 43 -4.04 -19.57 -11.40
C PRO A 43 -3.49 -18.20 -10.98
N ALA A 44 -3.66 -17.15 -11.80
CA ALA A 44 -3.19 -15.80 -11.49
C ALA A 44 -3.82 -15.26 -10.21
N TRP A 45 -5.12 -15.45 -10.00
CA TRP A 45 -5.82 -15.06 -8.78
C TRP A 45 -5.30 -15.81 -7.56
N GLY A 46 -5.05 -17.13 -7.72
CA GLY A 46 -4.53 -17.97 -6.65
C GLY A 46 -3.12 -17.58 -6.20
N SER A 47 -2.28 -17.16 -7.13
CA SER A 47 -0.86 -16.85 -6.89
C SER A 47 -0.58 -15.41 -6.51
N LEU A 48 -1.43 -14.45 -6.88
CA LEU A 48 -1.21 -13.01 -6.64
C LEU A 48 -0.80 -12.70 -5.20
N GLY A 49 -1.57 -13.18 -4.23
CA GLY A 49 -1.30 -12.92 -2.82
C GLY A 49 0.08 -13.45 -2.38
N LEU A 50 0.45 -14.64 -2.85
CA LEU A 50 1.76 -15.24 -2.55
C LEU A 50 2.90 -14.44 -3.17
N HIS A 51 2.75 -13.98 -4.42
CA HIS A 51 3.76 -13.17 -5.10
C HIS A 51 3.99 -11.86 -4.34
N VAL A 52 2.93 -11.15 -3.97
CA VAL A 52 3.01 -9.91 -3.20
C VAL A 52 3.67 -10.14 -1.84
N ILE A 53 3.23 -11.14 -1.08
CA ILE A 53 3.78 -11.44 0.25
C ILE A 53 5.26 -11.82 0.17
N ASN A 54 5.64 -12.72 -0.75
CA ASN A 54 7.02 -13.18 -0.88
C ASN A 54 7.95 -12.04 -1.32
N MET A 55 7.52 -11.21 -2.27
CA MET A 55 8.28 -10.03 -2.69
C MET A 55 8.47 -9.05 -1.53
N ARG A 56 7.42 -8.72 -0.79
CA ARG A 56 7.50 -7.81 0.36
C ARG A 56 8.46 -8.33 1.43
N LYS A 57 8.39 -9.63 1.74
CA LYS A 57 9.31 -10.28 2.68
C LYS A 57 10.77 -10.19 2.21
N ALA A 58 11.02 -10.35 0.92
CA ALA A 58 12.36 -10.19 0.37
C ALA A 58 12.89 -8.76 0.53
N PHE A 59 12.02 -7.74 0.43
CA PHE A 59 12.38 -6.33 0.55
C PHE A 59 12.43 -5.79 1.98
N GLU A 60 11.96 -6.54 2.99
CA GLU A 60 12.00 -6.09 4.39
C GLU A 60 13.40 -5.65 4.83
N LYS A 61 14.43 -6.45 4.51
CA LYS A 61 15.84 -6.16 4.84
C LYS A 61 16.41 -4.95 4.09
N ASP A 62 15.78 -4.54 2.99
CA ASP A 62 16.23 -3.45 2.14
C ASP A 62 15.44 -2.15 2.40
N GLY A 63 14.65 -2.09 3.46
CA GLY A 63 13.86 -0.92 3.87
C GLY A 63 12.39 -1.00 3.48
N GLY A 64 11.92 -2.16 3.04
CA GLY A 64 10.51 -2.41 2.76
C GLY A 64 10.02 -1.96 1.39
N SER A 65 8.73 -2.16 1.13
CA SER A 65 8.10 -1.84 -0.15
C SER A 65 6.71 -1.23 0.03
N GLU A 66 6.39 -0.27 -0.83
CA GLU A 66 5.04 0.18 -1.12
C GLU A 66 4.52 -0.60 -2.32
N VAL A 67 3.30 -1.11 -2.22
CA VAL A 67 2.73 -2.00 -3.25
C VAL A 67 1.32 -1.58 -3.59
N GLU A 68 1.04 -1.50 -4.87
CA GLU A 68 -0.30 -1.38 -5.41
C GLU A 68 -0.59 -2.52 -6.39
N VAL A 69 -1.81 -3.03 -6.35
CA VAL A 69 -2.34 -3.97 -7.36
C VAL A 69 -3.48 -3.29 -8.10
N VAL A 70 -3.38 -3.18 -9.42
CA VAL A 70 -4.39 -2.55 -10.26
C VAL A 70 -5.19 -3.62 -10.99
N PHE A 71 -6.49 -3.63 -10.75
CA PHE A 71 -7.44 -4.61 -11.29
C PHE A 71 -8.27 -3.99 -12.41
N PHE A 72 -8.19 -4.55 -13.61
CA PHE A 72 -9.02 -4.15 -14.74
C PHE A 72 -9.30 -5.34 -15.67
N GLY A 73 -10.05 -5.14 -16.76
CA GLY A 73 -10.53 -6.26 -17.54
C GLY A 73 -11.25 -7.31 -16.66
N ALA A 74 -11.07 -8.58 -16.94
CA ALA A 74 -11.70 -9.66 -16.17
C ALA A 74 -11.18 -9.76 -14.72
N GLY A 75 -9.96 -9.28 -14.46
CA GLY A 75 -9.35 -9.25 -13.13
C GLY A 75 -10.12 -8.41 -12.11
N LEU A 76 -10.89 -7.40 -12.57
CA LEU A 76 -11.76 -6.60 -11.72
C LEU A 76 -12.72 -7.46 -10.89
N ASN A 77 -13.17 -8.59 -11.43
CA ASN A 77 -14.11 -9.48 -10.73
C ASN A 77 -13.56 -10.04 -9.42
N MET A 78 -12.24 -10.11 -9.26
CA MET A 78 -11.63 -10.57 -8.00
C MET A 78 -11.99 -9.64 -6.82
N LEU A 79 -12.24 -8.34 -7.08
CA LEU A 79 -12.60 -7.35 -6.06
C LEU A 79 -14.11 -7.32 -5.75
N ARG A 80 -14.94 -8.10 -6.42
CA ARG A 80 -16.39 -8.09 -6.20
C ARG A 80 -16.76 -8.89 -4.95
N LYS A 81 -17.72 -8.39 -4.18
CA LYS A 81 -18.29 -9.05 -2.99
C LYS A 81 -18.84 -10.45 -3.26
N THR A 82 -19.15 -10.78 -4.52
CA THR A 82 -19.56 -12.12 -4.93
C THR A 82 -18.45 -13.16 -4.88
N ASN A 83 -17.18 -12.72 -4.87
CA ASN A 83 -16.01 -13.60 -4.82
C ASN A 83 -15.49 -13.76 -3.38
N THR A 84 -16.34 -14.25 -2.50
CA THR A 84 -16.08 -14.41 -1.06
C THR A 84 -14.86 -15.30 -0.75
N ALA A 85 -14.52 -16.23 -1.64
CA ALA A 85 -13.35 -17.10 -1.49
C ALA A 85 -12.01 -16.32 -1.42
N TYR A 86 -11.98 -15.10 -1.94
CA TYR A 86 -10.78 -14.25 -1.97
C TYR A 86 -10.80 -13.13 -0.93
N GLU A 87 -11.94 -12.88 -0.28
CA GLU A 87 -12.15 -11.72 0.61
C GLU A 87 -11.10 -11.64 1.71
N GLU A 88 -10.94 -12.68 2.51
CA GLU A 88 -9.99 -12.69 3.63
C GLU A 88 -8.54 -12.47 3.17
N ARG A 89 -8.16 -13.10 2.04
CA ARG A 89 -6.82 -12.96 1.49
C ARG A 89 -6.56 -11.53 1.03
N LEU A 90 -7.50 -10.94 0.30
CA LEU A 90 -7.40 -9.56 -0.20
C LEU A 90 -7.40 -8.56 0.96
N LYS A 91 -8.29 -8.78 1.95
CA LYS A 91 -8.30 -7.97 3.16
C LYS A 91 -6.96 -8.04 3.91
N GLY A 92 -6.37 -9.22 4.03
CA GLY A 92 -5.06 -9.39 4.64
C GLY A 92 -3.94 -8.61 3.92
N LEU A 93 -3.99 -8.51 2.58
CA LEU A 93 -3.08 -7.66 1.83
C LEU A 93 -3.27 -6.18 2.19
N VAL A 94 -4.52 -5.70 2.23
CA VAL A 94 -4.82 -4.30 2.60
C VAL A 94 -4.41 -4.00 4.03
N ASP A 95 -4.72 -4.88 4.98
CA ASP A 95 -4.33 -4.74 6.39
C ASP A 95 -2.79 -4.67 6.55
N SER A 96 -2.06 -5.27 5.63
CA SER A 96 -0.58 -5.20 5.57
C SER A 96 -0.06 -3.96 4.83
N GLY A 97 -0.91 -3.08 4.34
CA GLY A 97 -0.55 -1.83 3.67
C GLY A 97 -0.43 -1.92 2.14
N VAL A 98 -0.98 -2.96 1.51
CA VAL A 98 -1.10 -3.04 0.04
C VAL A 98 -2.34 -2.28 -0.42
N THR A 99 -2.23 -1.48 -1.46
CA THR A 99 -3.37 -0.84 -2.12
C THR A 99 -3.94 -1.75 -3.19
N LEU A 100 -5.26 -1.96 -3.18
CA LEU A 100 -5.97 -2.72 -4.22
C LEU A 100 -6.89 -1.77 -4.98
N SER A 101 -6.57 -1.48 -6.23
CA SER A 101 -7.21 -0.42 -7.04
C SER A 101 -8.07 -0.99 -8.16
N ALA A 102 -9.37 -0.74 -8.11
CA ALA A 102 -10.33 -1.08 -9.15
C ALA A 102 -10.33 0.01 -10.24
N CYS A 103 -10.24 -0.39 -11.50
CA CYS A 103 -10.34 0.51 -12.64
C CYS A 103 -11.80 0.94 -12.88
N GLN A 104 -12.11 2.24 -12.75
CA GLN A 104 -13.46 2.77 -13.00
C GLN A 104 -13.92 2.60 -14.45
N ASN A 105 -13.00 2.63 -15.44
CA ASN A 105 -13.35 2.32 -16.82
C ASN A 105 -13.86 0.87 -16.96
N ALA A 106 -13.17 -0.09 -16.36
CA ALA A 106 -13.61 -1.48 -16.36
C ALA A 106 -14.94 -1.66 -15.60
N MET A 107 -15.09 -0.96 -14.47
CA MET A 107 -16.35 -0.95 -13.70
C MET A 107 -17.53 -0.50 -14.58
N ARG A 108 -17.38 0.60 -15.32
CA ARG A 108 -18.43 1.09 -16.23
C ARG A 108 -18.73 0.09 -17.35
N MET A 109 -17.71 -0.47 -17.99
CA MET A 109 -17.89 -1.44 -19.08
C MET A 109 -18.57 -2.73 -18.61
N MET A 110 -18.34 -3.15 -17.37
CA MET A 110 -18.89 -4.37 -16.80
C MET A 110 -20.14 -4.13 -15.96
N ASN A 111 -20.66 -2.89 -15.92
CA ASN A 111 -21.77 -2.46 -15.09
C ASN A 111 -21.59 -2.86 -13.60
N VAL A 112 -20.38 -2.68 -13.10
CA VAL A 112 -20.02 -2.90 -11.68
C VAL A 112 -20.06 -1.56 -10.96
N LYS A 113 -20.78 -1.47 -9.88
CA LYS A 113 -20.91 -0.28 -9.05
C LYS A 113 -19.94 -0.34 -7.86
N THR A 114 -19.72 0.80 -7.21
CA THR A 114 -18.87 0.86 -6.01
C THR A 114 -19.36 -0.07 -4.89
N GLU A 115 -20.67 -0.15 -4.71
CA GLU A 115 -21.30 -1.02 -3.71
C GLU A 115 -21.12 -2.52 -4.00
N ASP A 116 -20.80 -2.91 -5.23
CA ASP A 116 -20.53 -4.30 -5.61
C ASP A 116 -19.12 -4.75 -5.24
N LEU A 117 -18.21 -3.81 -4.97
CA LEU A 117 -16.84 -4.09 -4.59
C LEU A 117 -16.69 -4.29 -3.08
N PHE A 118 -15.67 -5.02 -2.68
CA PHE A 118 -15.26 -5.05 -1.27
C PHE A 118 -14.99 -3.63 -0.77
N PRO A 119 -15.40 -3.27 0.46
CA PRO A 119 -15.29 -1.89 0.97
C PRO A 119 -13.85 -1.41 1.17
N PHE A 120 -12.90 -2.32 1.20
CA PHE A 120 -11.48 -2.01 1.30
C PHE A 120 -10.79 -1.78 -0.06
N ALA A 121 -11.51 -1.97 -1.18
CA ALA A 121 -10.97 -1.68 -2.50
C ALA A 121 -10.95 -0.17 -2.77
N SER A 122 -9.81 0.33 -3.23
CA SER A 122 -9.66 1.67 -3.77
C SER A 122 -10.11 1.72 -5.24
N GLN A 123 -10.24 2.91 -5.81
CA GLN A 123 -10.61 3.10 -7.20
C GLN A 123 -9.66 4.07 -7.89
N VAL A 124 -9.35 3.79 -9.15
CA VAL A 124 -8.61 4.68 -10.06
C VAL A 124 -9.42 4.94 -11.32
N ASP A 125 -9.25 6.10 -11.93
CA ASP A 125 -9.98 6.52 -13.14
C ASP A 125 -9.79 5.54 -14.30
N SER A 126 -8.54 5.11 -14.53
CA SER A 126 -8.13 4.16 -15.56
C SER A 126 -6.98 3.30 -15.07
N GLY A 127 -7.13 1.98 -15.11
CA GLY A 127 -6.06 1.06 -14.69
C GLY A 127 -4.80 1.22 -15.54
N VAL A 128 -4.93 1.36 -16.84
CA VAL A 128 -3.78 1.56 -17.75
C VAL A 128 -3.08 2.89 -17.48
N ALA A 129 -3.84 3.97 -17.24
CA ALA A 129 -3.27 5.27 -16.92
C ALA A 129 -2.56 5.23 -15.55
N GLU A 130 -3.13 4.51 -14.57
CA GLU A 130 -2.48 4.34 -13.26
C GLU A 130 -1.14 3.60 -13.37
N LEU A 131 -1.10 2.51 -14.15
CA LEU A 131 0.16 1.80 -14.41
C LEU A 131 1.20 2.72 -15.09
N ALA A 132 0.79 3.57 -16.01
CA ALA A 132 1.68 4.53 -16.66
C ALA A 132 2.22 5.56 -15.65
N ARG A 133 1.33 6.19 -14.86
CA ARG A 133 1.71 7.18 -13.82
C ARG A 133 2.70 6.59 -12.81
N LYS A 134 2.45 5.34 -12.36
CA LYS A 134 3.33 4.66 -11.41
C LYS A 134 4.72 4.42 -12.02
N GLN A 135 4.80 3.97 -13.27
CA GLN A 135 6.07 3.77 -13.96
C GLN A 135 6.81 5.10 -14.20
N GLU A 136 6.11 6.16 -14.59
CA GLU A 136 6.66 7.51 -14.69
C GLU A 136 7.21 8.01 -13.34
N ALA A 137 6.59 7.62 -12.24
CA ALA A 137 7.04 7.90 -10.88
C ALA A 137 8.16 6.97 -10.39
N GLY A 138 8.67 6.07 -11.24
CA GLY A 138 9.78 5.17 -10.92
C GLY A 138 9.40 3.85 -10.24
N TRP A 139 8.11 3.48 -10.25
CA TRP A 139 7.66 2.19 -9.72
C TRP A 139 8.05 1.04 -10.65
N ALA A 140 8.47 -0.07 -10.07
CA ALA A 140 8.62 -1.32 -10.81
C ALA A 140 7.24 -1.88 -11.18
N TYR A 141 7.08 -2.33 -12.42
CA TYR A 141 5.84 -2.92 -12.93
C TYR A 141 5.96 -4.43 -13.05
N ILE A 142 4.97 -5.15 -12.55
CA ILE A 142 4.87 -6.62 -12.60
C ILE A 142 3.49 -7.01 -13.15
N HIS A 143 3.45 -7.94 -14.07
CA HIS A 143 2.23 -8.51 -14.68
C HIS A 143 2.25 -10.04 -14.65
#